data_0a34650cc7a1de6b8121827d548e9fdf
#
_entry.id   0a34650cc7a1de6b8121827d548e9fdf
#
_cell.length_a   1.000
_cell.length_b   1.000
_cell.length_c   1.000
_cell.angle_alpha   90.00
_cell.angle_beta   90.00
_cell.angle_gamma   90.00
#
_symmetry.space_group_name_H-M   'P 1'
#
loop_
_entity.id
_entity.type
_entity.pdbx_description
1 polymer ?
#
loop_
_entity_poly.entity_id
_entity_poly.type
_entity_poly.pdbx_seq_one_letter_code
_entity_poly.pdbx_strand_id
1 'polypeptide(L)' 'MNHNNDMEPEVLAETEESGFAVWRSMEEDGYIYHIEMGGITLHLSPEEWDEFATLIHNATL' A
#
# COMPACT_ATOMS: atom_id res chain seq x y z
N MET A 1 -3.09 -24.90 10.01
CA MET A 1 -2.97 -24.39 9.85
C MET A 1 -2.22 -23.49 9.47
N ASN A 2 -2.14 -22.83 8.90
CA ASN A 2 -1.47 -22.03 8.44
C ASN A 2 -1.60 -20.81 8.85
N HIS A 3 -1.02 -20.43 9.71
CA HIS A 3 -1.14 -19.23 10.27
C HIS A 3 -0.25 -18.23 9.72
N ASN A 4 0.54 -18.57 8.78
CA ASN A 4 1.47 -17.64 8.23
C ASN A 4 0.82 -16.64 7.37
N ASN A 5 -0.41 -16.88 6.98
CA ASN A 5 -1.09 -15.97 6.12
C ASN A 5 -1.26 -14.60 6.71
N ASP A 6 -1.23 -14.51 8.02
CA ASP A 6 -1.41 -13.23 8.65
C ASP A 6 -0.25 -12.30 8.38
N MET A 7 0.90 -12.86 8.03
CA MET A 7 2.08 -12.06 7.83
C MET A 7 2.34 -11.78 6.36
N GLU A 8 1.51 -12.28 5.49
CA GLU A 8 1.75 -12.11 4.07
C GLU A 8 1.29 -10.75 3.60
N PRO A 9 1.99 -10.17 2.62
CA PRO A 9 1.56 -8.90 2.07
C PRO A 9 0.20 -9.01 1.42
N GLU A 10 -0.54 -7.94 1.46
CA GLU A 10 -1.86 -7.90 0.88
C GLU A 10 -1.88 -6.84 -0.20
N VAL A 11 -2.14 -7.22 -1.44
CA VAL A 11 -2.20 -6.27 -2.54
C VAL A 11 -3.57 -5.63 -2.53
N LEU A 12 -3.61 -4.32 -2.44
CA LEU A 12 -4.85 -3.57 -2.36
C LEU A 12 -5.33 -3.13 -3.73
N ALA A 13 -4.42 -2.79 -4.63
CA ALA A 13 -4.78 -2.34 -5.97
C ALA A 13 -3.56 -2.38 -6.85
N GLU A 14 -3.77 -2.53 -8.14
CA GLU A 14 -2.64 -2.44 -9.06
C GLU A 14 -3.18 -2.13 -10.44
N THR A 15 -2.36 -1.51 -11.27
CA THR A 15 -2.74 -1.16 -12.63
C THR A 15 -2.17 -2.19 -13.57
N GLU A 16 -2.86 -2.39 -14.69
CA GLU A 16 -2.44 -3.41 -15.62
C GLU A 16 -1.32 -2.94 -16.54
N GLU A 17 -1.38 -1.68 -16.94
CA GLU A 17 -0.42 -1.23 -17.93
C GLU A 17 0.98 -1.08 -17.40
N SER A 18 1.12 -0.36 -16.33
CA SER A 18 2.44 -0.05 -15.81
C SER A 18 2.83 -0.90 -14.61
N GLY A 19 1.86 -1.66 -14.09
CA GLY A 19 2.16 -2.47 -12.94
C GLY A 19 2.36 -1.68 -11.67
N PHE A 20 1.77 -0.47 -11.59
CA PHE A 20 1.82 0.28 -10.34
C PHE A 20 0.97 -0.47 -9.33
N ALA A 21 1.40 -0.47 -8.10
CA ALA A 21 0.70 -1.27 -7.10
C ALA A 21 0.74 -0.61 -5.74
N VAL A 22 -0.33 -0.85 -4.98
CA VAL A 22 -0.36 -0.49 -3.57
C VAL A 22 -0.60 -1.77 -2.80
N TRP A 23 0.24 -2.04 -1.84
CA TRP A 23 0.07 -3.22 -1.01
C TRP A 23 0.50 -2.89 0.41
N ARG A 24 0.14 -3.73 1.35
CA ARG A 24 0.50 -3.47 2.74
C ARG A 24 1.03 -4.72 3.38
N SER A 25 1.85 -4.51 4.39
CA SER A 25 2.38 -5.61 5.17
C SER A 25 2.18 -5.30 6.64
N MET A 26 2.01 -6.35 7.42
CA MET A 26 1.85 -6.19 8.87
C MET A 26 3.24 -6.19 9.48
N GLU A 27 3.56 -5.14 10.20
CA GLU A 27 4.81 -5.02 10.90
C GLU A 27 4.54 -4.98 12.39
N GLU A 28 5.58 -4.88 13.18
CA GLU A 28 5.41 -4.91 14.62
C GLU A 28 4.53 -3.78 15.13
N ASP A 29 4.67 -2.62 14.52
CA ASP A 29 3.94 -1.46 14.99
C ASP A 29 2.67 -1.20 14.22
N GLY A 30 2.27 -2.13 13.38
CA GLY A 30 1.07 -1.96 12.60
C GLY A 30 1.38 -2.12 11.13
N TYR A 31 0.43 -1.73 10.29
CA TYR A 31 0.61 -1.88 8.86
C TYR A 31 1.56 -0.84 8.30
N ILE A 32 2.31 -1.26 7.30
CA ILE A 32 3.07 -0.34 6.45
C ILE A 32 2.48 -0.46 5.05
N TYR A 33 2.18 0.66 4.43
CA TYR A 33 1.62 0.69 3.08
C TYR A 33 2.74 1.00 2.11
N HIS A 34 2.79 0.22 1.04
CA HIS A 34 3.85 0.32 0.03
C HIS A 34 3.22 0.73 -1.27
N ILE A 35 3.75 1.78 -1.88
CA ILE A 35 3.26 2.25 -3.17
C ILE A 35 4.40 2.12 -4.15
N GLU A 36 4.21 1.25 -5.14
CA GLU A 36 5.25 0.98 -6.13
C GLU A 36 4.88 1.60 -7.45
N MET A 37 5.74 2.47 -7.98
CA MET A 37 5.46 3.14 -9.20
C MET A 37 6.73 3.16 -10.03
N GLY A 38 6.90 2.15 -10.85
CA GLY A 38 8.10 2.06 -11.67
C GLY A 38 9.32 1.86 -10.79
N GLY A 39 10.23 2.77 -10.84
CA GLY A 39 11.45 2.64 -10.06
C GLY A 39 11.37 3.21 -8.66
N ILE A 40 10.20 3.62 -8.22
CA ILE A 40 10.03 4.26 -6.92
C ILE A 40 9.13 3.43 -6.05
N THR A 41 9.51 3.26 -4.79
CA THR A 41 8.64 2.63 -3.82
C THR A 41 8.54 3.54 -2.60
N LEU A 42 7.33 3.89 -2.23
CA LEU A 42 7.07 4.70 -1.05
C LEU A 42 6.57 3.81 0.07
N HIS A 43 6.98 4.15 1.28
CA HIS A 43 6.55 3.41 2.47
C HIS A 43 5.84 4.39 3.39
N LEU A 44 4.58 4.12 3.69
CA LEU A 44 3.76 5.04 4.46
C LEU A 44 3.18 4.35 5.68
N SER A 45 3.11 5.11 6.77
CA SER A 45 2.38 4.65 7.94
C SER A 45 0.88 4.71 7.64
N PRO A 46 0.03 4.10 8.48
CA PRO A 46 -1.40 4.19 8.25
C PRO A 46 -1.92 5.63 8.20
N GLU A 47 -1.36 6.50 9.02
CA GLU A 47 -1.80 7.89 9.01
C GLU A 47 -1.37 8.58 7.73
N GLU A 48 -0.15 8.32 7.30
CA GLU A 48 0.32 8.89 6.05
C GLU A 48 -0.46 8.34 4.87
N TRP A 49 -0.81 7.06 4.94
CA TRP A 49 -1.60 6.46 3.88
C TRP A 49 -2.97 7.13 3.77
N ASP A 50 -3.62 7.38 4.90
CA ASP A 50 -4.92 8.05 4.88
C ASP A 50 -4.81 9.42 4.28
N GLU A 51 -3.76 10.15 4.63
CA GLU A 51 -3.57 11.49 4.11
C GLU A 51 -3.27 11.46 2.62
N PHE A 52 -2.45 10.51 2.21
CA PHE A 52 -2.11 10.38 0.80
C PHE A 52 -3.35 10.01 -0.02
N ALA A 53 -4.16 9.08 0.47
CA ALA A 53 -5.35 8.67 -0.23
C ALA A 53 -6.32 9.83 -0.38
N THR A 54 -6.46 10.63 0.67
CA THR A 54 -7.32 11.80 0.63
C THR A 54 -6.80 12.82 -0.39
N LEU A 55 -5.50 13.01 -0.41
CA LEU A 55 -4.90 13.93 -1.34
C LEU A 55 -5.19 13.52 -2.79
N ILE A 56 -5.00 12.25 -3.09
CA ILE A 56 -5.23 11.76 -4.44
C ILE A 56 -6.71 11.85 -4.80
N HIS A 57 -7.58 11.50 -3.87
CA HIS A 57 -9.01 11.57 -4.10
C HIS A 57 -9.41 13.01 -4.44
N ASN A 58 -8.91 13.98 -3.68
CA ASN A 58 -9.26 15.36 -3.92
C ASN A 58 -8.68 15.88 -5.23
N ALA A 59 -7.54 15.34 -5.63
CA ALA A 59 -6.92 15.78 -6.87
C ALA A 59 -7.66 15.27 -8.09
N THR A 60 -8.47 14.23 -7.93
CA THR A 60 -9.16 13.64 -9.07
C THR A 60 -10.63 14.03 -9.17
N LEU A 61 -11.09 14.91 -8.31
CA LEU A 61 -12.49 15.33 -8.33
C LEU A 61 -12.82 16.28 -9.48
#